data_91a3ae50d23a818659b3e53052cdfdc8
#
_entry.id   91a3ae50d23a818659b3e53052cdfdc8
#
_cell.length_a   1.000
_cell.length_b   1.000
_cell.length_c   1.000
_cell.angle_alpha   90.00
_cell.angle_beta   90.00
_cell.angle_gamma   90.00
#
_symmetry.space_group_name_H-M   'P 1'
#
loop_
_entity.id
_entity.type
_entity.pdbx_description
1 polymer ?
#
loop_
_entity_poly.entity_id
_entity_poly.type
_entity_poly.pdbx_seq_one_letter_code
_entity_poly.pdbx_strand_id
1 'polypeptide(L)'
;YLAIEYKGHTNMVRTISVDKTGQYLLSGSDDKTIKIWEVNTGRCLKTIDTEGAVACVEWCPNSALSLVLVASDKKVLLINPNVGDFLISTKTDSILKEAPKSDAIVSERIRSTVQWTDPDEQLFKKGYRLILNHFREVSQVTWHGKGDYFASVMPKGQNRSVLISQISRRRSQLPFTKANGLVQCVLFHPTKPFLFVATQRNVTIYDLLKQTMTKKLLTNAKWVSTMAVHPGGDNLLVGTYDRKML
;
A
#
# COMPACT_ATOMS: atom_id res chain seq x y z
N TYR A 1 30.97 -5.82 -4.01
CA TYR A 1 31.13 -4.99 -5.21
C TYR A 1 29.79 -4.31 -5.52
N LEU A 2 29.83 -2.99 -5.80
CA LEU A 2 28.70 -2.23 -6.29
C LEU A 2 28.45 -2.65 -7.75
N ALA A 3 27.25 -3.19 -8.05
CA ALA A 3 26.93 -3.64 -9.39
C ALA A 3 26.17 -2.58 -10.20
N ILE A 4 25.15 -1.98 -9.58
CA ILE A 4 24.28 -0.99 -10.24
C ILE A 4 23.88 0.10 -9.24
N GLU A 5 23.88 1.34 -9.69
CA GLU A 5 23.34 2.48 -8.94
C GLU A 5 22.13 3.07 -9.66
N TYR A 6 21.05 3.30 -8.93
CA TYR A 6 19.82 3.93 -9.43
C TYR A 6 19.85 5.42 -9.11
N LYS A 7 20.35 6.23 -10.05
CA LYS A 7 20.52 7.68 -9.86
C LYS A 7 19.38 8.48 -10.49
N GLY A 8 18.82 9.44 -9.74
CA GLY A 8 17.82 10.35 -10.28
C GLY A 8 16.86 10.98 -9.27
N HIS A 9 16.70 10.41 -8.06
CA HIS A 9 15.99 11.12 -7.00
C HIS A 9 16.85 12.27 -6.45
N THR A 10 16.19 13.39 -6.13
CA THR A 10 16.86 14.59 -5.62
C THR A 10 16.74 14.73 -4.11
N ASN A 11 15.99 13.86 -3.45
CA ASN A 11 15.84 13.80 -2.00
C ASN A 11 15.81 12.35 -1.53
N MET A 12 15.60 12.14 -0.24
CA MET A 12 15.64 10.82 0.40
C MET A 12 14.63 9.85 -0.21
N VAL A 13 15.08 8.68 -0.61
CA VAL A 13 14.24 7.56 -1.02
C VAL A 13 13.72 6.87 0.25
N ARG A 14 12.41 6.83 0.42
CA ARG A 14 11.76 6.26 1.61
C ARG A 14 11.38 4.80 1.44
N THR A 15 11.10 4.39 0.21
CA THR A 15 10.43 3.13 -0.06
C THR A 15 10.79 2.60 -1.44
N ILE A 16 10.89 1.29 -1.53
CA ILE A 16 11.11 0.59 -2.79
C ILE A 16 10.19 -0.64 -2.86
N SER A 17 9.83 -1.03 -4.05
CA SER A 17 9.06 -2.26 -4.31
C SER A 17 9.46 -2.83 -5.66
N VAL A 18 9.65 -4.13 -5.72
CA VAL A 18 9.99 -4.84 -6.95
C VAL A 18 8.74 -5.50 -7.50
N ASP A 19 8.56 -5.49 -8.80
CA ASP A 19 7.47 -6.20 -9.45
C ASP A 19 7.65 -7.73 -9.34
N LYS A 20 6.60 -8.49 -9.60
CA LYS A 20 6.61 -9.94 -9.42
C LYS A 20 7.60 -10.68 -10.34
N THR A 21 7.95 -10.07 -11.47
CA THR A 21 8.91 -10.65 -12.42
C THR A 21 10.37 -10.35 -12.07
N GLY A 22 10.61 -9.37 -11.18
CA GLY A 22 11.93 -8.87 -10.83
C GLY A 22 12.57 -7.98 -11.90
N GLN A 23 11.81 -7.57 -12.91
CA GLN A 23 12.32 -6.73 -14.00
C GLN A 23 12.26 -5.23 -13.69
N TYR A 24 11.28 -4.82 -12.88
CA TYR A 24 11.04 -3.42 -12.59
C TYR A 24 11.14 -3.13 -11.09
N LEU A 25 11.83 -2.07 -10.76
CA LEU A 25 11.91 -1.51 -9.42
C LEU A 25 11.11 -0.20 -9.38
N LEU A 26 10.27 -0.06 -8.38
CA LEU A 26 9.56 1.17 -8.05
C LEU A 26 10.20 1.79 -6.83
N SER A 27 10.47 3.09 -6.86
CA SER A 27 10.96 3.86 -5.72
C SER A 27 10.09 5.08 -5.46
N GLY A 28 9.95 5.44 -4.21
CA GLY A 28 9.24 6.64 -3.77
C GLY A 28 10.12 7.50 -2.86
N SER A 29 10.04 8.82 -3.03
CA SER A 29 10.95 9.78 -2.39
C SER A 29 10.23 10.99 -1.81
N ASP A 30 10.94 11.66 -0.90
CA ASP A 30 10.57 12.98 -0.37
C ASP A 30 10.66 14.08 -1.44
N ASP A 31 11.25 13.80 -2.61
CA ASP A 31 11.26 14.71 -3.76
C ASP A 31 9.89 14.81 -4.48
N LYS A 32 8.86 14.18 -3.92
CA LYS A 32 7.48 14.13 -4.43
C LYS A 32 7.34 13.39 -5.76
N THR A 33 8.24 12.46 -6.02
CA THR A 33 8.18 11.62 -7.22
C THR A 33 8.23 10.14 -6.88
N ILE A 34 7.60 9.34 -7.73
CA ILE A 34 7.92 7.93 -7.88
C ILE A 34 8.70 7.73 -9.17
N LYS A 35 9.65 6.81 -9.13
CA LYS A 35 10.42 6.43 -10.31
C LYS A 35 10.34 4.94 -10.54
N ILE A 36 10.31 4.56 -11.81
CA ILE A 36 10.31 3.18 -12.25
C ILE A 36 11.60 2.92 -12.98
N TRP A 37 12.29 1.89 -12.57
CA TRP A 37 13.61 1.53 -13.05
C TRP A 37 13.62 0.13 -13.65
N GLU A 38 14.42 -0.06 -14.66
CA GLU A 38 14.78 -1.37 -15.14
C GLU A 38 15.87 -1.95 -14.24
N VAL A 39 15.60 -3.11 -13.61
CA VAL A 39 16.46 -3.67 -12.57
C VAL A 39 17.86 -4.00 -13.10
N ASN A 40 17.97 -4.59 -14.29
CA ASN A 40 19.23 -5.06 -14.83
C ASN A 40 20.19 -3.95 -15.28
N THR A 41 19.66 -2.78 -15.65
CA THR A 41 20.45 -1.69 -16.21
C THR A 41 20.56 -0.48 -15.28
N GLY A 42 19.66 -0.36 -14.29
CA GLY A 42 19.52 0.84 -13.45
C GLY A 42 18.92 2.04 -14.19
N ARG A 43 18.42 1.85 -15.42
CA ARG A 43 17.85 2.93 -16.21
C ARG A 43 16.49 3.35 -15.64
N CYS A 44 16.30 4.66 -15.44
CA CYS A 44 15.00 5.22 -15.11
C CYS A 44 14.10 5.22 -16.34
N LEU A 45 13.04 4.40 -16.31
CA LEU A 45 12.06 4.29 -17.39
C LEU A 45 11.01 5.38 -17.33
N LYS A 46 10.58 5.73 -16.10
CA LYS A 46 9.50 6.68 -15.90
C LYS A 46 9.66 7.42 -14.58
N THR A 47 9.30 8.69 -14.58
CA THR A 47 9.15 9.52 -13.38
C THR A 47 7.74 10.08 -13.35
N ILE A 48 7.05 9.94 -12.22
CA ILE A 48 5.69 10.43 -12.03
C ILE A 48 5.69 11.32 -10.79
N ASP A 49 5.22 12.54 -10.95
CA ASP A 49 5.02 13.50 -9.87
C ASP A 49 3.78 13.10 -9.06
N THR A 50 3.92 13.04 -7.73
CA THR A 50 2.86 12.65 -6.79
C THR A 50 2.26 13.84 -6.04
N GLU A 51 2.70 15.06 -6.35
CA GLU A 51 2.31 16.32 -5.69
C GLU A 51 2.74 16.41 -4.22
N GLY A 52 2.89 15.32 -3.51
CA GLY A 52 3.30 15.22 -2.11
C GLY A 52 4.43 14.24 -1.89
N ALA A 53 5.09 14.32 -0.72
CA ALA A 53 6.15 13.38 -0.33
C ALA A 53 5.62 11.95 -0.28
N VAL A 54 6.39 11.01 -0.80
CA VAL A 54 5.99 9.60 -0.89
C VAL A 54 6.47 8.85 0.34
N ALA A 55 5.52 8.33 1.12
CA ALA A 55 5.81 7.57 2.32
C ALA A 55 5.98 6.05 2.07
N CYS A 56 5.19 5.49 1.15
CA CYS A 56 5.20 4.07 0.85
C CYS A 56 4.74 3.79 -0.58
N VAL A 57 5.35 2.80 -1.22
CA VAL A 57 4.94 2.29 -2.53
C VAL A 57 4.91 0.77 -2.52
N GLU A 58 4.02 0.17 -3.31
CA GLU A 58 3.97 -1.28 -3.48
C GLU A 58 3.41 -1.66 -4.85
N TRP A 59 4.10 -2.57 -5.56
CA TRP A 59 3.60 -3.19 -6.78
C TRP A 59 2.43 -4.11 -6.49
N CYS A 60 1.44 -4.12 -7.38
CA CYS A 60 0.37 -5.10 -7.31
C CYS A 60 0.92 -6.52 -7.46
N PRO A 61 0.63 -7.44 -6.52
CA PRO A 61 1.11 -8.82 -6.60
C PRO A 61 0.42 -9.64 -7.68
N ASN A 62 -0.68 -9.14 -8.25
CA ASN A 62 -1.38 -9.78 -9.35
C ASN A 62 -0.76 -9.38 -10.69
N SER A 63 -0.05 -10.30 -11.32
CA SER A 63 0.63 -10.07 -12.60
C SER A 63 -0.33 -9.80 -13.79
N ALA A 64 -1.64 -10.04 -13.61
CA ALA A 64 -2.65 -9.68 -14.61
C ALA A 64 -3.07 -8.21 -14.55
N LEU A 65 -2.55 -7.44 -13.58
CA LEU A 65 -2.85 -6.02 -13.39
C LEU A 65 -1.56 -5.20 -13.39
N SER A 66 -1.55 -4.15 -14.21
CA SER A 66 -0.48 -3.14 -14.22
C SER A 66 -0.85 -2.02 -13.26
N LEU A 67 -0.60 -2.22 -11.96
CA LEU A 67 -0.95 -1.25 -10.92
C LEU A 67 0.13 -1.15 -9.85
N VAL A 68 0.29 0.06 -9.34
CA VAL A 68 1.08 0.34 -8.14
C VAL A 68 0.27 1.17 -7.16
N LEU A 69 0.47 0.92 -5.87
CA LEU A 69 -0.03 1.75 -4.78
C LEU A 69 1.04 2.74 -4.37
N VAL A 70 0.61 3.96 -4.10
CA VAL A 70 1.48 5.04 -3.62
C VAL A 70 0.76 5.76 -2.49
N ALA A 71 1.39 5.80 -1.32
CA ALA A 71 0.97 6.67 -0.21
C ALA A 71 1.73 7.98 -0.29
N SER A 72 1.01 9.08 -0.48
CA SER A 72 1.56 10.43 -0.56
C SER A 72 0.71 11.37 0.28
N ASP A 73 1.26 11.93 1.34
CA ASP A 73 0.55 12.76 2.32
C ASP A 73 -0.75 12.11 2.80
N LYS A 74 -1.91 12.70 2.48
CA LYS A 74 -3.24 12.19 2.83
C LYS A 74 -3.89 11.39 1.70
N LYS A 75 -3.15 11.10 0.64
CA LYS A 75 -3.68 10.44 -0.55
C LYS A 75 -3.11 9.04 -0.70
N VAL A 76 -3.92 8.11 -1.13
CA VAL A 76 -3.48 6.86 -1.72
C VAL A 76 -3.79 6.91 -3.21
N LEU A 77 -2.76 6.73 -4.01
CA LEU A 77 -2.84 6.80 -5.46
C LEU A 77 -2.72 5.39 -6.03
N LEU A 78 -3.64 5.02 -6.91
CA LEU A 78 -3.51 3.85 -7.77
C LEU A 78 -3.04 4.36 -9.14
N ILE A 79 -1.87 3.91 -9.53
CA ILE A 79 -1.20 4.35 -10.75
C ILE A 79 -0.97 3.15 -11.64
N ASN A 80 -1.32 3.27 -12.93
CA ASN A 80 -0.89 2.35 -13.95
C ASN A 80 0.46 2.86 -14.50
N PRO A 81 1.56 2.16 -14.22
CA PRO A 81 2.89 2.61 -14.62
C PRO A 81 3.10 2.58 -16.13
N ASN A 82 2.26 1.85 -16.90
CA ASN A 82 2.43 1.66 -18.32
C ASN A 82 3.84 1.19 -18.70
N VAL A 83 4.36 0.22 -17.99
CA VAL A 83 5.62 -0.46 -18.28
C VAL A 83 5.37 -1.95 -18.46
N GLY A 84 6.18 -2.63 -19.26
CA GLY A 84 5.99 -4.04 -19.57
C GLY A 84 4.94 -4.27 -20.68
N ASP A 85 4.05 -5.25 -20.46
CA ASP A 85 3.06 -5.65 -21.46
C ASP A 85 1.94 -4.62 -21.62
N PHE A 86 1.84 -4.07 -22.82
CA PHE A 86 0.80 -3.09 -23.19
C PHE A 86 -0.61 -3.67 -23.09
N LEU A 87 -0.81 -4.96 -23.37
CA LEU A 87 -2.13 -5.59 -23.27
C LEU A 87 -2.61 -5.65 -21.82
N ILE A 88 -1.72 -5.97 -20.89
CA ILE A 88 -2.03 -5.97 -19.45
C ILE A 88 -2.37 -4.55 -18.97
N SER A 89 -1.61 -3.57 -19.41
CA SER A 89 -1.85 -2.16 -19.07
C SER A 89 -3.23 -1.69 -19.56
N THR A 90 -3.56 -1.95 -20.82
CA THR A 90 -4.86 -1.56 -21.41
C THR A 90 -6.02 -2.30 -20.76
N LYS A 91 -5.86 -3.60 -20.50
CA LYS A 91 -6.87 -4.41 -19.79
C LYS A 91 -7.11 -3.89 -18.36
N THR A 92 -6.06 -3.50 -17.67
CA THR A 92 -6.16 -2.89 -16.33
C THR A 92 -7.02 -1.61 -16.38
N ASP A 93 -6.79 -0.75 -17.35
CA ASP A 93 -7.57 0.48 -17.52
C ASP A 93 -9.05 0.20 -17.80
N SER A 94 -9.36 -0.81 -18.63
CA SER A 94 -10.73 -1.24 -18.88
C SER A 94 -11.43 -1.75 -17.63
N ILE A 95 -10.78 -2.62 -16.86
CA ILE A 95 -11.30 -3.17 -15.60
C ILE A 95 -11.62 -2.04 -14.60
N LEU A 96 -10.71 -1.07 -14.46
CA LEU A 96 -10.91 0.04 -13.52
C LEU A 96 -12.02 0.99 -13.96
N LYS A 97 -12.21 1.18 -15.26
CA LYS A 97 -13.28 2.00 -15.82
C LYS A 97 -14.66 1.36 -15.63
N GLU A 98 -14.75 0.04 -15.78
CA GLU A 98 -15.98 -0.73 -15.65
C GLU A 98 -16.36 -1.02 -14.18
N ALA A 99 -15.43 -0.84 -13.25
CA ALA A 99 -15.68 -1.07 -11.83
C ALA A 99 -16.87 -0.21 -11.34
N PRO A 100 -17.92 -0.83 -10.75
CA PRO A 100 -19.11 -0.10 -10.34
C PRO A 100 -18.75 0.95 -9.30
N LYS A 101 -19.24 2.16 -9.49
CA LYS A 101 -19.24 3.16 -8.44
C LYS A 101 -20.23 2.66 -7.40
N SER A 102 -19.75 2.37 -6.19
CA SER A 102 -20.57 1.76 -5.14
C SER A 102 -21.75 2.67 -4.79
N ASP A 103 -22.95 2.25 -5.17
CA ASP A 103 -24.23 2.88 -4.73
C ASP A 103 -24.64 2.40 -3.32
N ALA A 104 -23.85 1.53 -2.69
CA ALA A 104 -24.12 1.04 -1.35
C ALA A 104 -24.13 2.22 -0.34
N ILE A 105 -25.07 2.19 0.59
CA ILE A 105 -25.14 3.13 1.71
C ILE A 105 -23.84 3.00 2.51
N VAL A 106 -22.91 3.91 2.26
CA VAL A 106 -21.64 3.96 2.98
C VAL A 106 -21.89 4.66 4.31
N SER A 107 -21.50 4.02 5.41
CA SER A 107 -21.63 4.62 6.74
C SER A 107 -20.90 5.97 6.79
N GLU A 108 -21.47 6.94 7.50
CA GLU A 108 -20.89 8.27 7.64
C GLU A 108 -19.44 8.21 8.18
N ARG A 109 -19.16 7.24 9.06
CA ARG A 109 -17.82 6.97 9.58
C ARG A 109 -16.80 6.66 8.50
N ILE A 110 -17.16 5.89 7.47
CA ILE A 110 -16.28 5.59 6.33
C ILE A 110 -16.22 6.79 5.39
N ARG A 111 -17.35 7.44 5.10
CA ARG A 111 -17.41 8.62 4.24
C ARG A 111 -16.54 9.76 4.76
N SER A 112 -16.51 9.96 6.08
CA SER A 112 -15.63 10.94 6.73
C SER A 112 -14.17 10.47 6.87
N THR A 113 -13.86 9.22 6.54
CA THR A 113 -12.50 8.66 6.62
C THR A 113 -11.80 8.70 5.27
N VAL A 114 -12.50 8.38 4.19
CA VAL A 114 -11.94 8.30 2.85
C VAL A 114 -12.96 8.71 1.80
N GLN A 115 -12.48 9.39 0.77
CA GLN A 115 -13.25 9.73 -0.42
C GLN A 115 -12.53 9.22 -1.65
N TRP A 116 -13.24 8.47 -2.49
CA TRP A 116 -12.75 7.98 -3.77
C TRP A 116 -13.02 9.03 -4.84
N THR A 117 -11.98 9.42 -5.58
CA THR A 117 -12.07 10.37 -6.68
C THR A 117 -11.41 9.80 -7.93
N ASP A 118 -12.02 10.07 -9.07
CA ASP A 118 -11.40 9.77 -10.36
C ASP A 118 -10.41 10.89 -10.71
N PRO A 119 -9.28 10.57 -11.35
CA PRO A 119 -8.34 11.58 -11.82
C PRO A 119 -8.94 12.38 -12.97
N ASP A 120 -8.55 13.63 -13.10
CA ASP A 120 -8.81 14.43 -14.29
C ASP A 120 -8.01 13.90 -15.50
N GLU A 121 -8.25 14.46 -16.68
CA GLU A 121 -7.61 14.01 -17.91
C GLU A 121 -6.08 14.19 -17.88
N GLN A 122 -5.57 15.23 -17.21
CA GLN A 122 -4.14 15.49 -17.09
C GLN A 122 -3.46 14.45 -16.18
N LEU A 123 -4.06 14.16 -15.04
CA LEU A 123 -3.57 13.13 -14.11
C LEU A 123 -3.68 11.74 -14.72
N PHE A 124 -4.77 11.46 -15.46
CA PHE A 124 -4.92 10.20 -16.16
C PHE A 124 -3.79 9.96 -17.19
N LYS A 125 -3.40 10.99 -17.95
CA LYS A 125 -2.25 10.92 -18.88
C LYS A 125 -0.93 10.66 -18.15
N LYS A 126 -0.78 11.13 -16.92
CA LYS A 126 0.40 10.84 -16.07
C LYS A 126 0.41 9.41 -15.52
N GLY A 127 -0.68 8.66 -15.65
CA GLY A 127 -0.80 7.28 -15.18
C GLY A 127 -1.75 7.07 -13.99
N TYR A 128 -2.29 8.11 -13.41
CA TYR A 128 -3.25 8.01 -12.31
C TYR A 128 -4.53 7.31 -12.76
N ARG A 129 -5.08 6.46 -11.90
CA ARG A 129 -6.31 5.72 -12.19
C ARG A 129 -7.37 5.90 -11.12
N LEU A 130 -6.99 5.93 -9.86
CA LEU A 130 -7.86 6.22 -8.73
C LEU A 130 -7.09 7.02 -7.67
N ILE A 131 -7.79 7.90 -6.98
CA ILE A 131 -7.27 8.71 -5.88
C ILE A 131 -8.19 8.52 -4.68
N LEU A 132 -7.62 8.06 -3.55
CA LEU A 132 -8.32 7.97 -2.28
C LEU A 132 -7.82 9.08 -1.37
N ASN A 133 -8.67 10.05 -1.07
CA ASN A 133 -8.37 11.13 -0.16
C ASN A 133 -8.73 10.71 1.27
N HIS A 134 -7.73 10.60 2.13
CA HIS A 134 -7.88 10.21 3.53
C HIS A 134 -7.94 11.45 4.44
N PHE A 135 -8.57 11.33 5.59
CA PHE A 135 -8.68 12.44 6.56
C PHE A 135 -7.37 12.71 7.31
N ARG A 136 -6.41 11.79 7.31
CA ARG A 136 -5.09 11.89 7.92
C ARG A 136 -4.00 11.40 6.98
N GLU A 137 -2.75 11.76 7.29
CA GLU A 137 -1.57 11.30 6.58
C GLU A 137 -1.49 9.77 6.57
N VAL A 138 -1.17 9.21 5.42
CA VAL A 138 -1.01 7.77 5.20
C VAL A 138 0.48 7.45 5.22
N SER A 139 0.89 6.60 6.15
CA SER A 139 2.29 6.20 6.30
C SER A 139 2.65 4.91 5.57
N GLN A 140 1.67 4.04 5.32
CA GLN A 140 1.88 2.75 4.67
C GLN A 140 0.67 2.36 3.83
N VAL A 141 0.96 1.70 2.73
CA VAL A 141 -0.01 0.93 1.93
C VAL A 141 0.53 -0.47 1.72
N THR A 142 -0.36 -1.46 1.64
CA THR A 142 0.03 -2.84 1.35
C THR A 142 -1.09 -3.58 0.64
N TRP A 143 -0.72 -4.42 -0.34
CA TRP A 143 -1.64 -5.23 -1.09
C TRP A 143 -2.00 -6.53 -0.37
N HIS A 144 -3.24 -6.96 -0.53
CA HIS A 144 -3.60 -8.36 -0.35
C HIS A 144 -3.11 -9.18 -1.56
N GLY A 145 -2.66 -10.41 -1.34
CA GLY A 145 -2.00 -11.25 -2.36
C GLY A 145 -2.77 -11.45 -3.68
N LYS A 146 -4.10 -11.25 -3.69
CA LYS A 146 -4.92 -11.33 -4.92
C LYS A 146 -4.92 -10.03 -5.74
N GLY A 147 -4.42 -8.90 -5.20
CA GLY A 147 -4.36 -7.62 -5.91
C GLY A 147 -5.69 -6.89 -6.10
N ASP A 148 -6.76 -7.29 -5.38
CA ASP A 148 -8.06 -6.60 -5.39
C ASP A 148 -8.28 -5.77 -4.12
N TYR A 149 -7.70 -6.21 -2.99
CA TYR A 149 -7.75 -5.51 -1.72
C TYR A 149 -6.39 -4.92 -1.37
N PHE A 150 -6.42 -3.78 -0.72
CA PHE A 150 -5.24 -3.19 -0.10
C PHE A 150 -5.61 -2.53 1.23
N ALA A 151 -4.63 -2.40 2.11
CA ALA A 151 -4.77 -1.68 3.37
C ALA A 151 -3.98 -0.37 3.31
N SER A 152 -4.50 0.65 3.97
CA SER A 152 -3.81 1.92 4.23
C SER A 152 -3.73 2.18 5.73
N VAL A 153 -2.60 2.70 6.19
CA VAL A 153 -2.34 3.00 7.60
C VAL A 153 -2.20 4.49 7.81
N MET A 154 -3.00 5.00 8.72
CA MET A 154 -2.96 6.38 9.20
C MET A 154 -2.61 6.37 10.70
N PRO A 155 -1.34 6.51 11.11
CA PRO A 155 -0.93 6.38 12.52
C PRO A 155 -1.68 7.33 13.45
N LYS A 156 -1.98 8.53 12.97
CA LYS A 156 -2.75 9.55 13.72
C LYS A 156 -4.27 9.40 13.57
N GLY A 157 -4.75 8.31 12.98
CA GLY A 157 -6.17 8.06 12.69
C GLY A 157 -6.98 7.53 13.87
N GLN A 158 -6.35 7.22 15.00
CA GLN A 158 -6.99 6.63 16.19
C GLN A 158 -7.77 5.35 15.82
N ASN A 159 -9.06 5.28 16.12
CA ASN A 159 -9.91 4.13 15.81
C ASN A 159 -10.20 3.93 14.30
N ARG A 160 -9.68 4.82 13.45
CA ARG A 160 -9.76 4.76 11.99
C ARG A 160 -8.37 4.70 11.35
N SER A 161 -7.39 4.19 12.11
CA SER A 161 -5.99 4.14 11.69
C SER A 161 -5.71 3.12 10.59
N VAL A 162 -6.56 2.12 10.39
CA VAL A 162 -6.43 1.13 9.33
C VAL A 162 -7.71 1.11 8.51
N LEU A 163 -7.54 1.19 7.20
CA LEU A 163 -8.63 1.09 6.24
C LEU A 163 -8.30 0.00 5.22
N ILE A 164 -9.25 -0.89 4.95
CA ILE A 164 -9.15 -1.87 3.87
C ILE A 164 -10.04 -1.41 2.73
N SER A 165 -9.48 -1.34 1.53
CA SER A 165 -10.17 -0.88 0.33
C SER A 165 -10.17 -1.98 -0.72
N GLN A 166 -11.31 -2.14 -1.41
CA GLN A 166 -11.49 -3.08 -2.51
C GLN A 166 -11.66 -2.30 -3.82
N ILE A 167 -10.82 -2.60 -4.80
CA ILE A 167 -10.80 -1.88 -6.07
C ILE A 167 -11.99 -2.25 -6.94
N SER A 168 -12.29 -3.54 -7.09
CA SER A 168 -13.35 -4.03 -7.97
C SER A 168 -14.76 -3.53 -7.59
N ARG A 169 -14.96 -3.12 -6.34
CA ARG A 169 -16.23 -2.58 -5.84
C ARG A 169 -16.16 -1.12 -5.42
N ARG A 170 -14.98 -0.49 -5.55
CA ARG A 170 -14.70 0.87 -5.06
C ARG A 170 -15.24 1.11 -3.65
N ARG A 171 -14.98 0.17 -2.76
CA ARG A 171 -15.52 0.16 -1.40
C ARG A 171 -14.39 0.12 -0.38
N SER A 172 -14.56 0.86 0.70
CA SER A 172 -13.64 0.84 1.85
C SER A 172 -14.37 0.39 3.11
N GLN A 173 -13.62 -0.26 4.00
CA GLN A 173 -14.13 -0.73 5.29
C GLN A 173 -13.07 -0.61 6.39
N LEU A 174 -13.54 -0.44 7.63
CA LEU A 174 -12.69 -0.47 8.80
C LEU A 174 -12.65 -1.92 9.32
N PRO A 175 -11.46 -2.53 9.44
CA PRO A 175 -11.35 -3.94 9.85
C PRO A 175 -11.70 -4.18 11.32
N PHE A 176 -11.69 -3.13 12.14
CA PHE A 176 -12.04 -3.18 13.56
C PHE A 176 -12.64 -1.85 14.04
N THR A 177 -13.40 -1.90 15.12
CA THR A 177 -14.07 -0.73 15.70
C THR A 177 -13.15 0.11 16.58
N LYS A 178 -12.17 -0.52 17.22
CA LYS A 178 -11.23 0.12 18.15
C LYS A 178 -9.81 -0.40 17.93
N ALA A 179 -8.86 0.51 17.77
CA ALA A 179 -7.44 0.21 17.74
C ALA A 179 -6.86 0.28 19.17
N ASN A 180 -6.11 -0.74 19.57
CA ASN A 180 -5.45 -0.77 20.88
C ASN A 180 -4.00 -0.26 20.75
N GLY A 181 -3.82 1.05 20.68
CA GLY A 181 -2.53 1.72 20.54
C GLY A 181 -2.33 2.36 19.16
N LEU A 182 -1.19 3.02 18.98
CA LEU A 182 -0.82 3.65 17.72
C LEU A 182 -0.37 2.58 16.72
N VAL A 183 -1.14 2.41 15.65
CA VAL A 183 -0.80 1.48 14.57
C VAL A 183 0.41 1.99 13.81
N GLN A 184 1.43 1.14 13.66
CA GLN A 184 2.67 1.46 12.94
C GLN A 184 2.65 0.89 11.52
N CYS A 185 2.35 -0.39 11.39
CA CYS A 185 2.26 -1.05 10.10
C CYS A 185 1.26 -2.21 10.12
N VAL A 186 0.82 -2.61 8.94
CA VAL A 186 -0.06 -3.77 8.75
C VAL A 186 0.43 -4.63 7.59
N LEU A 187 0.14 -5.93 7.64
CA LEU A 187 0.37 -6.85 6.54
C LEU A 187 -0.80 -7.84 6.44
N PHE A 188 -1.18 -8.20 5.23
CA PHE A 188 -2.08 -9.33 5.01
C PHE A 188 -1.33 -10.66 5.13
N HIS A 189 -1.99 -11.65 5.69
CA HIS A 189 -1.49 -13.02 5.61
C HIS A 189 -1.59 -13.52 4.15
N PRO A 190 -0.54 -14.19 3.63
CA PRO A 190 -0.49 -14.57 2.22
C PRO A 190 -1.64 -15.47 1.76
N THR A 191 -2.09 -16.39 2.60
CA THR A 191 -3.05 -17.46 2.23
C THR A 191 -4.32 -17.48 3.07
N LYS A 192 -4.30 -16.93 4.29
CA LYS A 192 -5.45 -16.96 5.21
C LYS A 192 -6.07 -15.54 5.32
N PRO A 193 -7.34 -15.43 5.70
CA PRO A 193 -8.01 -14.13 5.84
C PRO A 193 -7.61 -13.41 7.12
N PHE A 194 -6.32 -13.32 7.39
CA PHE A 194 -5.79 -12.64 8.56
C PHE A 194 -5.08 -11.35 8.19
N LEU A 195 -5.16 -10.38 9.10
CA LEU A 195 -4.42 -9.13 9.05
C LEU A 195 -3.53 -9.04 10.28
N PHE A 196 -2.23 -8.87 10.06
CA PHE A 196 -1.28 -8.54 11.10
C PHE A 196 -1.26 -7.03 11.30
N VAL A 197 -1.50 -6.59 12.51
CA VAL A 197 -1.53 -5.16 12.88
C VAL A 197 -0.49 -4.92 13.96
N ALA A 198 0.59 -4.24 13.60
CA ALA A 198 1.61 -3.83 14.56
C ALA A 198 1.24 -2.48 15.17
N THR A 199 1.22 -2.44 16.48
CA THR A 199 1.23 -1.22 17.26
C THR A 199 2.65 -0.99 17.80
N GLN A 200 2.83 0.01 18.66
CA GLN A 200 4.14 0.30 19.23
C GLN A 200 4.81 -0.91 19.91
N ARG A 201 4.04 -1.76 20.60
CA ARG A 201 4.56 -2.84 21.46
C ARG A 201 4.02 -4.23 21.18
N ASN A 202 3.05 -4.33 20.31
CA ASN A 202 2.34 -5.58 20.09
C ASN A 202 2.08 -5.78 18.60
N VAL A 203 2.03 -7.04 18.19
CA VAL A 203 1.43 -7.43 16.91
C VAL A 203 0.14 -8.18 17.22
N THR A 204 -0.96 -7.70 16.65
CA THR A 204 -2.29 -8.30 16.81
C THR A 204 -2.69 -8.95 15.51
N ILE A 205 -3.22 -10.16 15.59
CA ILE A 205 -3.73 -10.91 14.45
C ILE A 205 -5.26 -10.80 14.46
N TYR A 206 -5.81 -10.21 13.42
CA TYR A 206 -7.25 -10.10 13.21
C TYR A 206 -7.72 -11.09 12.15
N ASP A 207 -8.79 -11.80 12.47
CA ASP A 207 -9.56 -12.58 11.48
C ASP A 207 -10.53 -11.63 10.77
N LEU A 208 -10.31 -11.43 9.47
CA LEU A 208 -11.11 -10.50 8.65
C LEU A 208 -12.51 -11.02 8.34
N LEU A 209 -12.72 -12.34 8.36
CA LEU A 209 -14.04 -12.95 8.16
C LEU A 209 -14.90 -12.82 9.41
N LYS A 210 -14.33 -13.16 10.57
CA LYS A 210 -15.02 -13.11 11.85
C LYS A 210 -15.03 -11.71 12.46
N GLN A 211 -14.19 -10.79 11.92
CA GLN A 211 -13.97 -9.44 12.44
C GLN A 211 -13.58 -9.40 13.92
N THR A 212 -12.80 -10.40 14.35
CA THR A 212 -12.37 -10.58 15.73
C THR A 212 -10.85 -10.65 15.82
N MET A 213 -10.34 -10.24 16.98
CA MET A 213 -8.94 -10.46 17.32
C MET A 213 -8.74 -11.94 17.68
N THR A 214 -7.83 -12.60 16.97
CA THR A 214 -7.52 -14.01 17.18
C THR A 214 -6.36 -14.20 18.17
N LYS A 215 -5.29 -13.38 18.03
CA LYS A 215 -4.09 -13.52 18.83
C LYS A 215 -3.41 -12.16 19.00
N LYS A 216 -2.76 -11.98 20.16
CA LYS A 216 -1.90 -10.84 20.44
C LYS A 216 -0.51 -11.33 20.79
N LEU A 217 0.49 -10.86 20.05
CA LEU A 217 1.89 -11.18 20.25
C LEU A 217 2.56 -9.99 20.95
N LEU A 218 3.17 -10.25 22.11
CA LEU A 218 3.96 -9.26 22.84
C LEU A 218 5.39 -9.28 22.29
N THR A 219 5.87 -8.16 21.79
CA THR A 219 7.21 -8.07 21.21
C THR A 219 8.29 -7.81 22.26
N ASN A 220 7.91 -7.36 23.46
CA ASN A 220 8.84 -6.90 24.51
C ASN A 220 9.88 -5.88 24.00
N ALA A 221 9.55 -5.20 22.92
CA ALA A 221 10.37 -4.18 22.28
C ALA A 221 9.84 -2.78 22.59
N LYS A 222 10.67 -1.77 22.40
CA LYS A 222 10.24 -0.39 22.61
C LYS A 222 9.22 0.05 21.58
N TRP A 223 9.53 -0.17 20.30
CA TRP A 223 8.65 0.22 19.19
C TRP A 223 8.86 -0.72 18.01
N VAL A 224 7.77 -1.23 17.44
CA VAL A 224 7.80 -1.95 16.16
C VAL A 224 8.00 -0.94 15.05
N SER A 225 8.96 -1.20 14.15
CA SER A 225 9.23 -0.34 13.00
C SER A 225 8.69 -0.92 11.70
N THR A 226 8.85 -2.22 11.52
CA THR A 226 8.47 -2.90 10.28
C THR A 226 8.11 -4.35 10.55
N MET A 227 7.41 -4.96 9.62
CA MET A 227 7.11 -6.39 9.61
C MET A 227 7.33 -6.96 8.21
N ALA A 228 7.70 -8.23 8.16
CA ALA A 228 7.68 -9.03 6.94
C ALA A 228 7.10 -10.41 7.27
N VAL A 229 6.28 -10.94 6.37
CA VAL A 229 5.69 -12.26 6.52
C VAL A 229 6.33 -13.21 5.52
N HIS A 230 6.66 -14.43 5.98
CA HIS A 230 7.15 -15.48 5.11
C HIS A 230 6.06 -15.83 4.06
N PRO A 231 6.42 -16.11 2.81
CA PRO A 231 5.42 -16.43 1.76
C PRO A 231 4.47 -17.57 2.11
N GLY A 232 4.91 -18.55 2.92
CA GLY A 232 4.06 -19.61 3.47
C GLY A 232 3.07 -19.16 4.55
N GLY A 233 3.30 -17.98 5.15
CA GLY A 233 2.46 -17.41 6.20
C GLY A 233 2.73 -17.92 7.61
N ASP A 234 3.66 -18.86 7.79
CA ASP A 234 3.90 -19.52 9.08
C ASP A 234 4.81 -18.70 10.00
N ASN A 235 5.65 -17.85 9.43
CA ASN A 235 6.61 -17.03 10.16
C ASN A 235 6.39 -15.54 9.88
N LEU A 236 6.47 -14.76 10.95
CA LEU A 236 6.42 -13.29 10.91
C LEU A 236 7.71 -12.74 11.49
N LEU A 237 8.42 -11.94 10.73
CA LEU A 237 9.58 -11.20 11.17
C LEU A 237 9.15 -9.80 11.59
N VAL A 238 9.60 -9.36 12.75
CA VAL A 238 9.29 -8.04 13.30
C VAL A 238 10.57 -7.29 13.57
N GLY A 239 10.79 -6.18 12.87
CA GLY A 239 11.87 -5.25 13.12
C GLY A 239 11.46 -4.16 14.11
N THR A 240 12.38 -3.72 14.95
CA THR A 240 12.10 -2.75 16.02
C THR A 240 13.09 -1.59 16.00
N TYR A 241 12.70 -0.43 16.54
CA TYR A 241 13.58 0.74 16.62
C TYR A 241 14.73 0.56 17.60
N ASP A 242 14.65 -0.38 18.55
CA ASP A 242 15.76 -0.75 19.43
C ASP A 242 16.70 -1.80 18.81
N ARG A 243 16.72 -1.89 17.49
CA ARG A 243 17.62 -2.71 16.66
C ARG A 243 17.50 -4.22 16.88
N LYS A 244 16.33 -4.70 17.28
CA LYS A 244 16.03 -6.13 17.40
C LYS A 244 15.25 -6.63 16.21
N MET A 245 15.48 -7.87 15.84
CA MET A 245 14.64 -8.67 14.95
C MET A 245 14.06 -9.83 15.75
N LEU A 246 12.75 -10.01 15.69
CA LEU A 246 11.96 -10.99 16.45
C LEU A 246 11.20 -11.89 15.50
#